data_84cc94d671d3e09f17a17145323a0f2f
#
_entry.id   84cc94d671d3e09f17a17145323a0f2f
#
_cell.length_a   1.000
_cell.length_b   1.000
_cell.length_c   1.000
_cell.angle_alpha   90.00
_cell.angle_beta   90.00
_cell.angle_gamma   90.00
#
_symmetry.space_group_name_H-M   'P 1'
#
loop_
_entity.id
_entity.type
_entity.pdbx_description
1 polymer ?
#
loop_
_entity_poly.entity_id
_entity_poly.type
_entity_poly.pdbx_seq_one_letter_code
_entity_poly.pdbx_strand_id
1 'polypeptide(L)'
;YINSSLTENQVAKALEFAKAGRYKIVYVAPERLETPRFLDFACHAEISMVTIDEAHCISQWGQDFRPSYVRIVSFIRQLPVRPIVTAFTATATKRVQTDIREVLKLQNPYVAVTGFDRENLYFEVQRTKEKKERIREYLEKHSDESGIIYCATRKNVDELYLFLESAGFSVGRYHAGMGNEARKSSQEDFIYDRIQ
;
A
#
# COMPACT_ATOMS: atom_id res chain seq x y z
N TYR A 1 7.88 -2.31 11.94
CA TYR A 1 7.61 -1.15 11.07
C TYR A 1 7.69 0.16 11.87
N ILE A 2 8.07 1.25 11.18
CA ILE A 2 8.15 2.59 11.75
C ILE A 2 7.28 3.53 10.90
N ASN A 3 6.09 3.83 11.39
CA ASN A 3 5.11 4.67 10.71
C ASN A 3 4.56 5.77 11.63
N SER A 4 3.56 6.51 11.16
CA SER A 4 2.95 7.62 11.90
C SER A 4 2.08 7.20 13.10
N SER A 5 1.75 5.92 13.25
CA SER A 5 0.96 5.42 14.37
C SER A 5 1.79 5.21 15.65
N LEU A 6 3.12 5.18 15.53
CA LEU A 6 4.01 5.01 16.67
C LEU A 6 4.30 6.34 17.37
N THR A 7 4.29 6.30 18.70
CA THR A 7 4.76 7.42 19.53
C THR A 7 6.29 7.57 19.38
N GLU A 8 6.82 8.75 19.71
CA GLU A 8 8.28 9.00 19.64
C GLU A 8 9.09 8.03 20.52
N ASN A 9 8.56 7.64 21.68
CA ASN A 9 9.20 6.66 22.56
C ASN A 9 9.23 5.26 21.93
N GLN A 10 8.14 4.85 21.26
CA GLN A 10 8.09 3.57 20.55
C GLN A 10 9.06 3.55 19.37
N VAL A 11 9.17 4.65 18.62
CA VAL A 11 10.14 4.81 17.54
C VAL A 11 11.56 4.71 18.09
N ALA A 12 11.87 5.41 19.20
CA ALA A 12 13.19 5.35 19.83
C ALA A 12 13.59 3.91 20.16
N LYS A 13 12.70 3.19 20.87
CA LYS A 13 12.93 1.79 21.27
C LYS A 13 13.08 0.86 20.07
N ALA A 14 12.29 1.07 19.02
CA ALA A 14 12.41 0.28 17.79
C ALA A 14 13.77 0.49 17.10
N LEU A 15 14.27 1.72 17.04
CA LEU A 15 15.57 2.03 16.48
C LEU A 15 16.74 1.50 17.32
N GLU A 16 16.63 1.53 18.65
CA GLU A 16 17.62 0.89 19.55
C GLU A 16 17.70 -0.63 19.29
N PHE A 17 16.59 -1.29 19.16
CA PHE A 17 16.56 -2.71 18.85
C PHE A 17 17.10 -3.03 17.44
N ALA A 18 16.82 -2.16 16.47
CA ALA A 18 17.37 -2.27 15.13
C ALA A 18 18.90 -2.10 15.15
N LYS A 19 19.41 -1.11 15.87
CA LYS A 19 20.85 -0.86 16.07
C LYS A 19 21.55 -2.04 16.76
N ALA A 20 20.88 -2.69 17.69
CA ALA A 20 21.35 -3.90 18.35
C ALA A 20 21.26 -5.18 17.48
N GLY A 21 20.88 -5.06 16.19
CA GLY A 21 20.80 -6.18 15.27
C GLY A 21 19.63 -7.15 15.50
N ARG A 22 18.66 -6.78 16.36
CA ARG A 22 17.49 -7.60 16.64
C ARG A 22 16.52 -7.71 15.47
N TYR A 23 16.54 -6.72 14.55
CA TYR A 23 15.70 -6.69 13.36
C TYR A 23 16.56 -6.79 12.11
N LYS A 24 16.24 -7.75 11.26
CA LYS A 24 16.89 -7.92 9.95
C LYS A 24 16.24 -7.05 8.87
N ILE A 25 14.96 -6.71 9.06
CA ILE A 25 14.17 -5.91 8.14
C ILE A 25 13.48 -4.79 8.94
N VAL A 26 13.58 -3.56 8.44
CA VAL A 26 12.93 -2.38 9.01
C VAL A 26 12.02 -1.76 7.94
N TYR A 27 10.70 -1.83 8.13
CA TYR A 27 9.75 -1.09 7.32
C TYR A 27 9.61 0.33 7.83
N VAL A 28 9.79 1.29 6.94
CA VAL A 28 9.74 2.71 7.29
C VAL A 28 8.97 3.50 6.23
N ALA A 29 8.14 4.44 6.66
CA ALA A 29 7.48 5.37 5.76
C ALA A 29 8.48 6.42 5.24
N PRO A 30 8.43 6.80 3.95
CA PRO A 30 9.40 7.75 3.35
C PRO A 30 9.52 9.08 4.12
N GLU A 31 8.44 9.54 4.74
CA GLU A 31 8.40 10.78 5.53
C GLU A 31 9.30 10.74 6.77
N ARG A 32 9.64 9.55 7.25
CA ARG A 32 10.52 9.36 8.42
C ARG A 32 12.01 9.37 8.09
N LEU A 33 12.38 9.17 6.82
CA LEU A 33 13.76 9.02 6.39
C LEU A 33 14.66 10.25 6.70
N GLU A 34 14.07 11.45 6.69
CA GLU A 34 14.78 12.70 6.95
C GLU A 34 14.73 13.15 8.42
N THR A 35 14.08 12.37 9.29
CA THR A 35 14.11 12.74 10.72
C THR A 35 15.51 12.55 11.29
N PRO A 36 16.02 13.50 12.10
CA PRO A 36 17.40 13.43 12.62
C PRO A 36 17.71 12.12 13.30
N ARG A 37 16.76 11.59 14.07
CA ARG A 37 16.91 10.32 14.79
C ARG A 37 17.05 9.13 13.85
N PHE A 38 16.24 9.09 12.76
CA PHE A 38 16.33 8.00 11.79
C PHE A 38 17.62 8.07 10.98
N LEU A 39 18.03 9.27 10.59
CA LEU A 39 19.30 9.49 9.88
C LEU A 39 20.50 9.09 10.74
N ASP A 40 20.51 9.48 12.01
CA ASP A 40 21.57 9.04 12.94
C ASP A 40 21.64 7.52 13.04
N PHE A 41 20.48 6.86 13.24
CA PHE A 41 20.41 5.40 13.21
C PHE A 41 20.96 4.84 11.89
N ALA A 42 20.49 5.34 10.75
CA ALA A 42 20.83 4.81 9.44
C ALA A 42 22.32 4.99 9.08
N CYS A 43 22.94 6.09 9.52
CA CYS A 43 24.36 6.33 9.32
C CYS A 43 25.27 5.43 10.17
N HIS A 44 24.76 4.89 11.28
CA HIS A 44 25.50 3.98 12.15
C HIS A 44 25.12 2.50 11.98
N ALA A 45 24.08 2.22 11.22
CA ALA A 45 23.65 0.87 10.90
C ALA A 45 24.30 0.40 9.58
N GLU A 46 24.71 -0.86 9.52
CA GLU A 46 25.18 -1.48 8.28
C GLU A 46 23.98 -1.83 7.37
N ILE A 47 23.47 -0.83 6.65
CA ILE A 47 22.35 -1.02 5.72
C ILE A 47 22.88 -1.62 4.42
N SER A 48 22.64 -2.90 4.21
CA SER A 48 23.07 -3.62 3.01
C SER A 48 22.13 -3.40 1.82
N MET A 49 20.83 -3.18 2.05
CA MET A 49 19.83 -3.02 1.01
C MET A 49 18.76 -1.99 1.40
N VAL A 50 18.33 -1.21 0.42
CA VAL A 50 17.13 -0.36 0.49
C VAL A 50 16.16 -0.81 -0.59
N THR A 51 15.02 -1.30 -0.16
CA THR A 51 13.93 -1.75 -1.03
C THR A 51 12.83 -0.70 -1.05
N ILE A 52 12.43 -0.28 -2.24
CA ILE A 52 11.38 0.71 -2.46
C ILE A 52 10.18 -0.01 -3.05
N ASP A 53 9.13 -0.12 -2.27
CA ASP A 53 7.83 -0.60 -2.74
C ASP A 53 7.01 0.55 -3.33
N GLU A 54 6.06 0.23 -4.21
CA GLU A 54 5.28 1.21 -4.97
C GLU A 54 6.14 2.30 -5.63
N ALA A 55 7.26 1.90 -6.22
CA ALA A 55 8.25 2.81 -6.77
C ALA A 55 7.71 3.75 -7.86
N HIS A 56 6.54 3.44 -8.45
CA HIS A 56 5.85 4.35 -9.36
C HIS A 56 5.51 5.71 -8.73
N CYS A 57 5.40 5.77 -7.40
CA CYS A 57 5.17 7.02 -6.66
C CYS A 57 6.33 8.03 -6.78
N ILE A 58 7.50 7.62 -7.28
CA ILE A 58 8.63 8.51 -7.57
C ILE A 58 8.38 9.38 -8.81
N SER A 59 7.67 8.83 -9.79
CA SER A 59 7.47 9.45 -11.08
C SER A 59 6.28 10.41 -11.08
N GLN A 60 6.47 11.63 -11.56
CA GLN A 60 5.37 12.57 -11.80
C GLN A 60 4.36 12.07 -12.86
N TRP A 61 4.75 11.09 -13.63
CA TRP A 61 3.93 10.42 -14.65
C TRP A 61 3.29 9.12 -14.13
N GLY A 62 3.53 8.79 -12.85
CA GLY A 62 2.87 7.70 -12.16
C GLY A 62 1.43 8.08 -11.76
N GLN A 63 0.64 7.07 -11.45
CA GLN A 63 -0.77 7.29 -11.04
C GLN A 63 -0.90 7.95 -9.67
N ASP A 64 0.11 7.81 -8.81
CA ASP A 64 0.11 8.31 -7.42
C ASP A 64 1.49 8.90 -7.08
N PHE A 65 1.80 10.07 -7.65
CA PHE A 65 3.05 10.76 -7.32
C PHE A 65 3.07 11.22 -5.87
N ARG A 66 4.14 10.86 -5.16
CA ARG A 66 4.36 11.28 -3.75
C ARG A 66 5.70 11.99 -3.60
N PRO A 67 5.70 13.29 -3.27
CA PRO A 67 6.93 14.06 -3.07
C PRO A 67 7.91 13.45 -2.05
N SER A 68 7.38 12.75 -1.03
CA SER A 68 8.18 12.05 -0.03
C SER A 68 9.06 10.93 -0.62
N TYR A 69 8.66 10.33 -1.73
CA TYR A 69 9.46 9.30 -2.41
C TYR A 69 10.72 9.87 -3.09
N VAL A 70 10.68 11.12 -3.54
CA VAL A 70 11.87 11.78 -4.11
C VAL A 70 12.95 11.95 -3.05
N ARG A 71 12.57 12.10 -1.78
CA ARG A 71 13.50 12.22 -0.65
C ARG A 71 14.30 10.94 -0.36
N ILE A 72 13.82 9.78 -0.83
CA ILE A 72 14.55 8.51 -0.70
C ILE A 72 15.95 8.63 -1.33
N VAL A 73 16.08 9.35 -2.44
CA VAL A 73 17.38 9.56 -3.10
C VAL A 73 18.32 10.35 -2.21
N SER A 74 17.81 11.42 -1.58
CA SER A 74 18.59 12.23 -0.63
C SER A 74 19.03 11.42 0.57
N PHE A 75 18.16 10.58 1.09
CA PHE A 75 18.47 9.64 2.17
C PHE A 75 19.59 8.67 1.77
N ILE A 76 19.48 7.98 0.64
CA ILE A 76 20.49 7.02 0.18
C ILE A 76 21.87 7.69 0.02
N ARG A 77 21.91 8.96 -0.41
CA ARG A 77 23.17 9.72 -0.56
C ARG A 77 23.84 10.08 0.77
N GLN A 78 23.08 10.14 1.84
CA GLN A 78 23.61 10.46 3.18
C GLN A 78 24.18 9.24 3.89
N LEU A 79 23.91 8.03 3.40
CA LEU A 79 24.46 6.81 3.98
C LEU A 79 25.99 6.72 3.73
N PRO A 80 26.78 6.28 4.72
CA PRO A 80 28.24 6.17 4.59
C PRO A 80 28.68 5.27 3.43
N VAL A 81 27.92 4.21 3.18
CA VAL A 81 28.13 3.29 2.07
C VAL A 81 26.81 3.16 1.32
N ARG A 82 26.86 3.27 -0.01
CA ARG A 82 25.66 3.10 -0.83
C ARG A 82 25.20 1.64 -0.77
N PRO A 83 23.97 1.39 -0.28
CA PRO A 83 23.40 0.04 -0.25
C PRO A 83 22.99 -0.44 -1.65
N ILE A 84 22.70 -1.73 -1.77
CA ILE A 84 21.95 -2.24 -2.93
C ILE A 84 20.57 -1.57 -2.93
N VAL A 85 20.18 -1.01 -4.06
CA VAL A 85 18.88 -0.34 -4.20
C VAL A 85 18.00 -1.19 -5.11
N THR A 86 16.83 -1.58 -4.60
CA THR A 86 15.81 -2.30 -5.36
C THR A 86 14.52 -1.52 -5.38
N ALA A 87 13.77 -1.63 -6.47
CA ALA A 87 12.52 -0.91 -6.69
C ALA A 87 11.47 -1.87 -7.26
N PHE A 88 10.33 -1.92 -6.62
CA PHE A 88 9.21 -2.76 -7.01
C PHE A 88 7.96 -1.92 -7.27
N THR A 89 7.19 -2.29 -8.27
CA THR A 89 5.89 -1.70 -8.58
C THR A 89 5.06 -2.66 -9.40
N ALA A 90 3.76 -2.71 -9.13
CA ALA A 90 2.81 -3.49 -9.94
C ALA A 90 2.41 -2.74 -11.22
N THR A 91 2.54 -1.40 -11.27
CA THR A 91 2.01 -0.55 -12.33
C THR A 91 3.05 0.45 -12.81
N ALA A 92 3.79 0.14 -13.86
CA ALA A 92 4.75 1.08 -14.42
C ALA A 92 4.76 1.01 -15.94
N THR A 93 4.37 2.10 -16.59
CA THR A 93 4.59 2.29 -18.03
C THR A 93 6.10 2.39 -18.32
N LYS A 94 6.50 2.24 -19.56
CA LYS A 94 7.92 2.37 -19.97
C LYS A 94 8.53 3.71 -19.52
N ARG A 95 7.75 4.80 -19.55
CA ARG A 95 8.18 6.12 -19.09
C ARG A 95 8.43 6.12 -17.58
N VAL A 96 7.49 5.58 -16.81
CA VAL A 96 7.65 5.45 -15.33
C VAL A 96 8.84 4.58 -14.97
N GLN A 97 9.08 3.48 -15.70
CA GLN A 97 10.26 2.62 -15.48
C GLN A 97 11.58 3.37 -15.74
N THR A 98 11.61 4.25 -16.74
CA THR A 98 12.77 5.11 -17.01
C THR A 98 13.00 6.10 -15.88
N ASP A 99 11.94 6.81 -15.46
CA ASP A 99 12.00 7.76 -14.34
C ASP A 99 12.50 7.10 -13.05
N ILE A 100 11.99 5.92 -12.71
CA ILE A 100 12.43 5.17 -11.52
C ILE A 100 13.94 4.94 -11.56
N ARG A 101 14.47 4.49 -12.69
CA ARG A 101 15.91 4.22 -12.86
C ARG A 101 16.75 5.49 -12.74
N GLU A 102 16.30 6.58 -13.37
CA GLU A 102 17.02 7.86 -13.41
C GLU A 102 16.97 8.55 -12.04
N VAL A 103 15.80 8.65 -11.43
CA VAL A 103 15.62 9.33 -10.14
C VAL A 103 16.36 8.58 -9.03
N LEU A 104 16.20 7.26 -8.93
CA LEU A 104 16.92 6.43 -7.96
C LEU A 104 18.41 6.26 -8.28
N LYS A 105 18.87 6.69 -9.46
CA LYS A 105 20.24 6.51 -9.93
C LYS A 105 20.71 5.06 -9.82
N LEU A 106 19.87 4.14 -10.31
CA LEU A 106 20.18 2.72 -10.27
C LEU A 106 21.40 2.43 -11.17
N GLN A 107 22.37 1.70 -10.64
CA GLN A 107 23.63 1.37 -11.33
C GLN A 107 23.51 -0.03 -11.95
N ASN A 108 23.52 -0.11 -13.29
CA ASN A 108 23.41 -1.35 -14.04
C ASN A 108 22.29 -2.29 -13.51
N PRO A 109 21.05 -1.80 -13.35
CA PRO A 109 20.01 -2.58 -12.69
C PRO A 109 19.59 -3.78 -13.54
N TYR A 110 19.39 -4.92 -12.89
CA TYR A 110 18.60 -5.99 -13.48
C TYR A 110 17.14 -5.53 -13.53
N VAL A 111 16.51 -5.63 -14.71
CA VAL A 111 15.11 -5.22 -14.91
C VAL A 111 14.29 -6.45 -15.30
N ALA A 112 13.38 -6.84 -14.41
CA ALA A 112 12.38 -7.85 -14.68
C ALA A 112 11.02 -7.20 -14.93
N VAL A 113 10.40 -7.51 -16.03
CA VAL A 113 9.03 -7.08 -16.37
C VAL A 113 8.22 -8.31 -16.69
N THR A 114 7.26 -8.63 -15.83
CA THR A 114 6.28 -9.69 -16.09
C THR A 114 5.06 -9.10 -16.80
N GLY A 115 4.39 -9.90 -17.62
CA GLY A 115 3.16 -9.48 -18.30
C GLY A 115 2.06 -9.09 -17.32
N PHE A 116 1.16 -8.21 -17.77
CA PHE A 116 -0.02 -7.80 -16.98
C PHE A 116 -1.21 -8.76 -17.20
N ASP A 117 -1.10 -9.65 -18.16
CA ASP A 117 -2.16 -10.58 -18.48
C ASP A 117 -2.29 -11.65 -17.40
N ARG A 118 -3.50 -11.82 -16.92
CA ARG A 118 -3.83 -12.76 -15.84
C ARG A 118 -5.02 -13.58 -16.27
N GLU A 119 -4.76 -14.76 -16.80
CA GLU A 119 -5.75 -15.67 -17.36
C GLU A 119 -6.87 -16.05 -16.40
N ASN A 120 -6.63 -15.95 -15.10
CA ASN A 120 -7.60 -16.23 -14.04
C ASN A 120 -8.50 -15.03 -13.68
N LEU A 121 -8.34 -13.87 -14.33
CA LEU A 121 -9.17 -12.69 -14.08
C LEU A 121 -10.13 -12.44 -15.23
N TYR A 122 -11.40 -12.35 -14.91
CA TYR A 122 -12.46 -11.94 -15.84
C TYR A 122 -12.84 -10.48 -15.57
N PHE A 123 -12.94 -9.68 -16.63
CA PHE A 123 -13.34 -8.28 -16.55
C PHE A 123 -14.62 -8.06 -17.35
N GLU A 124 -15.63 -7.47 -16.71
CA GLU A 124 -16.88 -7.09 -17.34
C GLU A 124 -17.23 -5.64 -17.01
N VAL A 125 -17.77 -4.90 -18.00
CA VAL A 125 -18.28 -3.54 -17.81
C VAL A 125 -19.77 -3.51 -18.09
N GLN A 126 -20.57 -3.25 -17.06
CA GLN A 126 -22.00 -3.13 -17.19
C GLN A 126 -22.44 -1.68 -17.03
N ARG A 127 -23.17 -1.15 -18.03
CA ARG A 127 -23.75 0.21 -17.97
C ARG A 127 -25.19 0.12 -17.46
N THR A 128 -25.46 0.63 -16.28
CA THR A 128 -26.78 0.66 -15.67
C THR A 128 -27.03 1.93 -14.89
N LYS A 129 -28.29 2.36 -14.79
CA LYS A 129 -28.74 3.43 -13.87
C LYS A 129 -29.10 2.84 -12.50
N GLU A 130 -29.41 1.56 -12.41
CA GLU A 130 -29.86 0.84 -11.22
C GLU A 130 -28.72 0.03 -10.60
N LYS A 131 -27.63 0.71 -10.22
CA LYS A 131 -26.39 0.06 -9.75
C LYS A 131 -26.61 -0.83 -8.52
N LYS A 132 -27.43 -0.39 -7.55
CA LYS A 132 -27.66 -1.14 -6.31
C LYS A 132 -28.39 -2.46 -6.60
N GLU A 133 -29.43 -2.43 -7.42
CA GLU A 133 -30.15 -3.62 -7.83
C GLU A 133 -29.28 -4.60 -8.61
N ARG A 134 -28.43 -4.08 -9.50
CA ARG A 134 -27.52 -4.91 -10.27
C ARG A 134 -26.47 -5.59 -9.40
N ILE A 135 -25.99 -4.91 -8.37
CA ILE A 135 -25.10 -5.50 -7.37
C ILE A 135 -25.83 -6.59 -6.59
N ARG A 136 -27.06 -6.35 -6.15
CA ARG A 136 -27.88 -7.34 -5.45
C ARG A 136 -28.06 -8.60 -6.30
N GLU A 137 -28.51 -8.46 -7.55
CA GLU A 137 -28.68 -9.59 -8.48
C GLU A 137 -27.39 -10.38 -8.69
N TYR A 138 -26.24 -9.70 -8.72
CA TYR A 138 -24.94 -10.34 -8.83
C TYR A 138 -24.62 -11.17 -7.58
N LEU A 139 -24.79 -10.60 -6.39
CA LEU A 139 -24.54 -11.28 -5.13
C LEU A 139 -25.49 -12.48 -4.91
N GLU A 140 -26.76 -12.38 -5.33
CA GLU A 140 -27.69 -13.50 -5.28
C GLU A 140 -27.22 -14.70 -6.13
N LYS A 141 -26.54 -14.44 -7.25
CA LYS A 141 -25.98 -15.48 -8.13
C LYS A 141 -24.66 -16.07 -7.66
N HIS A 142 -23.95 -15.33 -6.79
CA HIS A 142 -22.62 -15.65 -6.28
C HIS A 142 -22.64 -15.71 -4.74
N SER A 143 -23.67 -16.34 -4.18
CA SER A 143 -23.94 -16.35 -2.73
C SER A 143 -22.92 -17.13 -1.90
N ASP A 144 -22.09 -17.95 -2.53
CA ASP A 144 -21.04 -18.78 -1.94
C ASP A 144 -19.62 -18.19 -2.16
N GLU A 145 -19.54 -16.99 -2.78
CA GLU A 145 -18.29 -16.32 -3.06
C GLU A 145 -18.12 -15.09 -2.17
N SER A 146 -16.87 -14.81 -1.76
CA SER A 146 -16.52 -13.58 -1.07
C SER A 146 -16.21 -12.46 -2.07
N GLY A 147 -16.61 -11.22 -1.76
CA GLY A 147 -16.46 -10.10 -2.68
C GLY A 147 -16.07 -8.77 -2.02
N ILE A 148 -15.44 -7.88 -2.79
CA ILE A 148 -15.13 -6.52 -2.36
C ILE A 148 -15.73 -5.52 -3.35
N ILE A 149 -16.57 -4.61 -2.86
CA ILE A 149 -17.23 -3.58 -3.66
C ILE A 149 -16.61 -2.23 -3.38
N TYR A 150 -15.93 -1.66 -4.38
CA TYR A 150 -15.35 -0.32 -4.28
C TYR A 150 -16.37 0.74 -4.67
N CYS A 151 -16.53 1.75 -3.81
CA CYS A 151 -17.40 2.90 -4.04
C CYS A 151 -16.60 4.19 -4.16
N ALA A 152 -17.08 5.13 -4.98
CA ALA A 152 -16.39 6.40 -5.22
C ALA A 152 -16.37 7.34 -3.99
N THR A 153 -17.33 7.24 -3.07
CA THR A 153 -17.44 8.10 -1.89
C THR A 153 -17.80 7.31 -0.63
N ARG A 154 -17.44 7.85 0.55
CA ARG A 154 -17.84 7.28 1.85
C ARG A 154 -19.35 7.15 1.98
N LYS A 155 -20.09 8.17 1.52
CA LYS A 155 -21.54 8.17 1.52
C LYS A 155 -22.10 6.99 0.70
N ASN A 156 -21.53 6.71 -0.46
CA ASN A 156 -21.98 5.56 -1.28
C ASN A 156 -21.67 4.22 -0.60
N VAL A 157 -20.57 4.13 0.16
CA VAL A 157 -20.27 2.92 0.97
C VAL A 157 -21.36 2.72 2.02
N ASP A 158 -21.69 3.77 2.79
CA ASP A 158 -22.70 3.68 3.84
C ASP A 158 -24.11 3.35 3.27
N GLU A 159 -24.49 4.00 2.18
CA GLU A 159 -25.78 3.75 1.52
C GLU A 159 -25.88 2.35 0.93
N LEU A 160 -24.81 1.84 0.33
CA LEU A 160 -24.80 0.49 -0.22
C LEU A 160 -24.80 -0.57 0.88
N TYR A 161 -24.04 -0.34 1.95
CA TYR A 161 -24.03 -1.20 3.13
C TYR A 161 -25.44 -1.37 3.70
N LEU A 162 -26.14 -0.26 3.99
CA LEU A 162 -27.52 -0.31 4.52
C LEU A 162 -28.49 -1.00 3.57
N PHE A 163 -28.36 -0.78 2.28
CA PHE A 163 -29.19 -1.42 1.28
C PHE A 163 -29.00 -2.95 1.27
N LEU A 164 -27.76 -3.43 1.25
CA LEU A 164 -27.46 -4.87 1.22
C LEU A 164 -27.78 -5.54 2.56
N GLU A 165 -27.48 -4.87 3.69
CA GLU A 165 -27.85 -5.36 5.02
C GLU A 165 -29.38 -5.53 5.16
N SER A 166 -30.17 -4.54 4.69
CA SER A 166 -31.64 -4.64 4.70
C SER A 166 -32.17 -5.72 3.77
N ALA A 167 -31.42 -6.10 2.74
CA ALA A 167 -31.73 -7.21 1.85
C ALA A 167 -31.28 -8.58 2.39
N GLY A 168 -30.67 -8.63 3.59
CA GLY A 168 -30.31 -9.87 4.28
C GLY A 168 -28.91 -10.41 3.94
N PHE A 169 -28.06 -9.64 3.25
CA PHE A 169 -26.71 -10.06 2.98
C PHE A 169 -25.79 -9.85 4.20
N SER A 170 -24.84 -10.77 4.40
CA SER A 170 -23.80 -10.66 5.40
C SER A 170 -22.68 -9.75 4.89
N VAL A 171 -22.78 -8.46 5.17
CA VAL A 171 -21.88 -7.43 4.62
C VAL A 171 -21.19 -6.58 5.69
N GLY A 172 -19.98 -6.14 5.41
CA GLY A 172 -19.27 -5.14 6.17
C GLY A 172 -19.01 -3.86 5.37
N ARG A 173 -18.62 -2.79 6.05
CA ARG A 173 -18.19 -1.54 5.41
C ARG A 173 -16.82 -1.12 5.91
N TYR A 174 -16.08 -0.47 5.03
CA TYR A 174 -14.74 0.02 5.37
C TYR A 174 -14.44 1.33 4.65
N HIS A 175 -14.18 2.40 5.39
CA HIS A 175 -13.73 3.68 4.84
C HIS A 175 -13.05 4.55 5.90
N ALA A 176 -12.28 5.54 5.48
CA ALA A 176 -11.46 6.39 6.34
C ALA A 176 -12.26 7.28 7.32
N GLY A 177 -13.59 7.40 7.18
CA GLY A 177 -14.47 8.09 8.14
C GLY A 177 -14.84 7.26 9.36
N MET A 178 -14.55 5.96 9.36
CA MET A 178 -14.80 5.07 10.49
C MET A 178 -13.66 5.14 11.52
N GLY A 179 -13.97 4.88 12.79
CA GLY A 179 -12.96 4.71 13.83
C GLY A 179 -12.03 3.52 13.58
N ASN A 180 -10.84 3.56 14.18
CA ASN A 180 -9.83 2.51 13.96
C ASN A 180 -10.31 1.12 14.37
N GLU A 181 -10.98 1.00 15.51
CA GLU A 181 -11.52 -0.28 16.01
C GLU A 181 -12.59 -0.84 15.06
N ALA A 182 -13.51 0.00 14.59
CA ALA A 182 -14.55 -0.42 13.65
C ALA A 182 -13.97 -0.91 12.32
N ARG A 183 -12.92 -0.22 11.81
CA ARG A 183 -12.22 -0.67 10.60
C ARG A 183 -11.51 -2.00 10.80
N LYS A 184 -10.85 -2.15 11.95
CA LYS A 184 -10.15 -3.38 12.30
C LYS A 184 -11.14 -4.55 12.41
N SER A 185 -12.27 -4.35 13.10
CA SER A 185 -13.31 -5.36 13.22
C SER A 185 -13.87 -5.77 11.85
N SER A 186 -14.26 -4.81 11.00
CA SER A 186 -14.75 -5.12 9.64
C SER A 186 -13.73 -5.89 8.79
N GLN A 187 -12.46 -5.56 8.92
CA GLN A 187 -11.39 -6.27 8.21
C GLN A 187 -11.20 -7.70 8.74
N GLU A 188 -11.20 -7.88 10.05
CA GLU A 188 -11.10 -9.20 10.69
C GLU A 188 -12.32 -10.07 10.35
N ASP A 189 -13.52 -9.49 10.35
CA ASP A 189 -14.75 -10.20 9.99
C ASP A 189 -14.71 -10.74 8.56
N PHE A 190 -14.13 -9.97 7.62
CA PHE A 190 -13.93 -10.43 6.25
C PHE A 190 -12.82 -11.49 6.14
N ILE A 191 -11.66 -11.30 6.82
CA ILE A 191 -10.54 -12.25 6.78
C ILE A 191 -10.92 -13.61 7.37
N TYR A 192 -11.79 -13.63 8.38
CA TYR A 192 -12.23 -14.85 9.05
C TYR A 192 -13.59 -15.37 8.54
N ASP A 193 -14.02 -14.97 7.34
CA ASP A 193 -15.24 -15.42 6.67
C ASP A 193 -16.52 -15.25 7.52
N ARG A 194 -16.57 -14.23 8.39
CA ARG A 194 -17.79 -13.88 9.15
C ARG A 194 -18.74 -13.00 8.35
N ILE A 195 -18.23 -12.33 7.33
CA ILE A 195 -18.95 -11.59 6.30
C ILE A 195 -18.41 -11.99 4.93
N GLN A 196 -19.25 -11.84 3.91
CA GLN A 196 -18.91 -12.19 2.51
C GLN A 196 -18.24 -11.07 1.73
#